data_9fbca8f58187670572504ccccaded044
#
_entry.id   9fbca8f58187670572504ccccaded044
#
_cell.length_a   1.000
_cell.length_b   1.000
_cell.length_c   1.000
_cell.angle_alpha   90.00
_cell.angle_beta   90.00
_cell.angle_gamma   90.00
#
_symmetry.space_group_name_H-M   'P 1'
#
loop_
_entity.id
_entity.type
_entity.pdbx_description
1 polymer ?
#
loop_
_entity_poly.entity_id
_entity_poly.type
_entity_poly.pdbx_seq_one_letter_code
_entity_poly.pdbx_strand_id
1 'polypeptide(L)'
;ISSSNQQFHKFYNYNYSSEQGNVLKLANSIWVQEDFPLQKDFSKKLAEQFYASAYSVDFSKQSAADAMSKWISEQTAGLLNPTFTPDPMQVLSLINTLYFEGAWSSSFHAANNTTEKFTLADGSQVDATYMNQSFDHHFYYETEDYILFELGFVGGQSMCLVLPKEGKQL
;
A
#
# COMPACT_ATOMS: atom_id res chain seq x y z
N ILE A 1 -12.24 19.57 -4.14
CA ILE A 1 -12.57 18.24 -3.55
C ILE A 1 -13.25 17.36 -4.61
N SER A 2 -14.24 17.88 -5.40
CA SER A 2 -14.99 17.06 -6.36
C SER A 2 -14.14 16.53 -7.53
N SER A 3 -13.17 17.28 -8.06
CA SER A 3 -12.32 16.84 -9.18
C SER A 3 -11.32 15.75 -8.76
N SER A 4 -10.72 15.85 -7.57
CA SER A 4 -9.81 14.84 -7.04
C SER A 4 -10.54 13.53 -6.76
N ASN A 5 -11.78 13.60 -6.24
CA ASN A 5 -12.57 12.40 -5.98
C ASN A 5 -13.02 11.71 -7.27
N GLN A 6 -13.31 12.47 -8.35
CA GLN A 6 -13.62 11.87 -9.65
C GLN A 6 -12.42 11.19 -10.30
N GLN A 7 -11.22 11.73 -10.11
CA GLN A 7 -9.98 11.09 -10.57
C GLN A 7 -9.69 9.81 -9.78
N PHE A 8 -9.86 9.86 -8.45
CA PHE A 8 -9.73 8.70 -7.58
C PHE A 8 -10.74 7.59 -7.92
N HIS A 9 -11.97 7.97 -8.24
CA HIS A 9 -13.02 7.06 -8.69
C HIS A 9 -12.68 6.35 -10.00
N LYS A 10 -12.15 7.09 -10.98
CA LYS A 10 -11.67 6.52 -12.25
C LYS A 10 -10.50 5.56 -12.01
N PHE A 11 -9.55 5.94 -11.16
CA PHE A 11 -8.40 5.13 -10.81
C PHE A 11 -8.81 3.83 -10.11
N TYR A 12 -9.71 3.91 -9.14
CA TYR A 12 -10.24 2.75 -8.41
C TYR A 12 -10.96 1.78 -9.35
N ASN A 13 -11.87 2.29 -10.20
CA ASN A 13 -12.61 1.45 -11.13
C ASN A 13 -11.74 0.87 -12.27
N TYR A 14 -10.72 1.60 -12.72
CA TYR A 14 -9.84 1.16 -13.81
C TYR A 14 -8.86 0.08 -13.35
N ASN A 15 -8.29 0.19 -12.16
CA ASN A 15 -7.27 -0.72 -11.67
C ASN A 15 -7.83 -1.96 -10.94
N TYR A 16 -9.12 -2.01 -10.70
CA TYR A 16 -9.77 -3.13 -10.04
C TYR A 16 -10.09 -4.31 -10.97
N SER A 17 -9.90 -4.17 -12.29
CA SER A 17 -10.18 -5.25 -13.21
C SER A 17 -9.06 -6.29 -13.22
N SER A 18 -9.35 -7.47 -12.67
CA SER A 18 -8.48 -8.66 -12.66
C SER A 18 -8.13 -9.18 -14.07
N GLU A 19 -8.75 -8.64 -15.13
CA GLU A 19 -8.56 -9.05 -16.52
C GLU A 19 -7.16 -8.82 -17.06
N GLN A 20 -6.35 -7.98 -16.39
CA GLN A 20 -4.98 -7.64 -16.79
C GLN A 20 -3.91 -8.28 -15.91
N GLY A 21 -4.27 -9.16 -14.99
CA GLY A 21 -3.31 -9.91 -14.16
C GLY A 21 -2.72 -9.12 -12.97
N ASN A 22 -3.12 -7.86 -12.77
CA ASN A 22 -2.73 -7.06 -11.61
C ASN A 22 -3.92 -6.84 -10.70
N VAL A 23 -3.65 -6.73 -9.40
CA VAL A 23 -4.64 -6.42 -8.37
C VAL A 23 -4.24 -5.14 -7.66
N LEU A 24 -5.15 -4.17 -7.62
CA LEU A 24 -5.02 -3.00 -6.76
C LEU A 24 -6.26 -2.90 -5.89
N LYS A 25 -6.08 -2.96 -4.58
CA LYS A 25 -7.14 -2.73 -3.60
C LYS A 25 -6.83 -1.47 -2.83
N LEU A 26 -7.78 -0.54 -2.86
CA LEU A 26 -7.79 0.63 -2.00
C LEU A 26 -9.00 0.51 -1.09
N ALA A 27 -8.80 0.50 0.21
CA ALA A 27 -9.90 0.39 1.16
C ALA A 27 -9.78 1.44 2.27
N ASN A 28 -10.92 2.03 2.60
CA ASN A 28 -11.04 3.02 3.67
C ASN A 28 -12.04 2.53 4.70
N SER A 29 -11.77 2.76 5.96
CA SER A 29 -12.72 2.52 7.03
C SER A 29 -12.65 3.59 8.11
N ILE A 30 -13.81 3.83 8.74
CA ILE A 30 -13.93 4.63 9.94
C ILE A 30 -14.51 3.74 11.04
N TRP A 31 -13.90 3.77 12.19
CA TRP A 31 -14.29 3.06 13.40
C TRP A 31 -14.64 4.10 14.45
N VAL A 32 -15.80 3.99 15.06
CA VAL A 32 -16.33 5.01 15.96
C VAL A 32 -16.82 4.34 17.23
N GLN A 33 -16.52 4.95 18.39
CA GLN A 33 -17.03 4.51 19.68
C GLN A 33 -18.58 4.41 19.66
N GLU A 34 -19.15 3.32 20.21
CA GLU A 34 -20.59 3.00 20.13
C GLU A 34 -21.51 4.16 20.54
N ASP A 35 -21.14 4.89 21.57
CA ASP A 35 -21.94 6.00 22.11
C ASP A 35 -21.62 7.35 21.49
N PHE A 36 -20.69 7.39 20.50
CA PHE A 36 -20.31 8.62 19.84
C PHE A 36 -21.20 8.88 18.62
N PRO A 37 -21.98 9.96 18.60
CA PRO A 37 -22.94 10.22 17.53
C PRO A 37 -22.23 10.65 16.25
N LEU A 38 -22.18 9.77 15.25
CA LEU A 38 -21.72 10.12 13.90
C LEU A 38 -22.87 10.80 13.14
N GLN A 39 -22.62 12.01 12.63
CA GLN A 39 -23.64 12.73 11.84
C GLN A 39 -23.95 11.96 10.54
N LYS A 40 -25.23 11.80 10.22
CA LYS A 40 -25.71 11.05 9.05
C LYS A 40 -25.13 11.56 7.74
N ASP A 41 -25.04 12.89 7.56
CA ASP A 41 -24.48 13.50 6.36
C ASP A 41 -22.97 13.23 6.21
N PHE A 42 -22.25 13.11 7.33
CA PHE A 42 -20.85 12.75 7.32
C PHE A 42 -20.65 11.29 6.91
N SER A 43 -21.41 10.37 7.51
CA SER A 43 -21.37 8.94 7.14
C SER A 43 -21.70 8.72 5.66
N LYS A 44 -22.72 9.45 5.16
CA LYS A 44 -23.08 9.41 3.74
C LYS A 44 -21.95 9.89 2.83
N LYS A 45 -21.30 11.02 3.16
CA LYS A 45 -20.14 11.52 2.41
C LYS A 45 -18.97 10.55 2.42
N LEU A 46 -18.69 9.90 3.55
CA LEU A 46 -17.63 8.89 3.64
C LEU A 46 -17.89 7.71 2.71
N ALA A 47 -19.12 7.20 2.70
CA ALA A 47 -19.49 6.08 1.83
C ALA A 47 -19.47 6.49 0.34
N GLU A 48 -20.07 7.62 -0.01
CA GLU A 48 -20.25 8.03 -1.40
C GLU A 48 -18.98 8.62 -2.06
N GLN A 49 -18.12 9.29 -1.27
CA GLN A 49 -16.96 10.01 -1.80
C GLN A 49 -15.64 9.30 -1.56
N PHE A 50 -15.56 8.49 -0.51
CA PHE A 50 -14.32 7.81 -0.12
C PHE A 50 -14.45 6.28 -0.09
N TYR A 51 -15.64 5.75 -0.46
CA TYR A 51 -15.93 4.30 -0.39
C TYR A 51 -15.58 3.69 0.97
N ALA A 52 -15.67 4.48 2.03
CA ALA A 52 -15.31 4.06 3.36
C ALA A 52 -16.42 3.22 4.01
N SER A 53 -16.03 2.11 4.61
CA SER A 53 -16.90 1.35 5.52
C SER A 53 -16.92 2.01 6.89
N ALA A 54 -18.08 2.08 7.52
CA ALA A 54 -18.24 2.65 8.86
C ALA A 54 -18.61 1.55 9.87
N TYR A 55 -17.91 1.51 10.99
CA TYR A 55 -18.08 0.54 12.05
C TYR A 55 -18.29 1.25 13.39
N SER A 56 -19.26 0.77 14.18
CA SER A 56 -19.46 1.18 15.56
C SER A 56 -18.91 0.11 16.48
N VAL A 57 -17.99 0.46 17.36
CA VAL A 57 -17.25 -0.48 18.21
C VAL A 57 -17.03 0.11 19.62
N ASP A 58 -16.85 -0.76 20.60
CA ASP A 58 -16.36 -0.38 21.92
C ASP A 58 -14.83 -0.57 21.97
N PHE A 59 -14.09 0.52 21.84
CA PHE A 59 -12.63 0.49 21.84
C PHE A 59 -12.01 0.00 23.15
N SER A 60 -12.75 -0.06 24.23
CA SER A 60 -12.30 -0.67 25.49
C SER A 60 -12.20 -2.19 25.44
N LYS A 61 -12.78 -2.83 24.41
CA LYS A 61 -12.85 -4.29 24.28
C LYS A 61 -11.82 -4.83 23.29
N GLN A 62 -11.29 -6.00 23.60
CA GLN A 62 -10.38 -6.74 22.69
C GLN A 62 -11.06 -7.05 21.35
N SER A 63 -12.38 -7.28 21.33
CA SER A 63 -13.13 -7.55 20.10
C SER A 63 -13.07 -6.42 19.08
N ALA A 64 -12.96 -5.15 19.50
CA ALA A 64 -12.78 -4.02 18.60
C ALA A 64 -11.37 -4.04 17.98
N ALA A 65 -10.35 -4.27 18.81
CA ALA A 65 -8.95 -4.41 18.37
C ALA A 65 -8.81 -5.55 17.36
N ASP A 66 -9.38 -6.71 17.65
CA ASP A 66 -9.35 -7.89 16.77
C ASP A 66 -10.10 -7.63 15.45
N ALA A 67 -11.23 -6.92 15.50
CA ALA A 67 -12.01 -6.58 14.32
C ALA A 67 -11.23 -5.64 13.37
N MET A 68 -10.52 -4.62 13.90
CA MET A 68 -9.66 -3.74 13.12
C MET A 68 -8.49 -4.50 12.49
N SER A 69 -7.83 -5.37 13.26
CA SER A 69 -6.74 -6.23 12.77
C SER A 69 -7.20 -7.13 11.64
N LYS A 70 -8.34 -7.80 11.84
CA LYS A 70 -8.96 -8.68 10.85
C LYS A 70 -9.33 -7.92 9.57
N TRP A 71 -9.92 -6.73 9.70
CA TRP A 71 -10.27 -5.91 8.54
C TRP A 71 -9.03 -5.55 7.70
N ILE A 72 -7.93 -5.13 8.33
CA ILE A 72 -6.68 -4.82 7.63
C ILE A 72 -6.14 -6.07 6.92
N SER A 73 -6.12 -7.21 7.59
CA SER A 73 -5.69 -8.48 7.00
C SER A 73 -6.51 -8.84 5.76
N GLU A 74 -7.83 -8.73 5.83
CA GLU A 74 -8.73 -9.00 4.71
C GLU A 74 -8.52 -8.04 3.52
N GLN A 75 -8.24 -6.76 3.79
CA GLN A 75 -8.01 -5.77 2.74
C GLN A 75 -6.61 -5.87 2.11
N THR A 76 -5.67 -6.54 2.77
CA THR A 76 -4.28 -6.71 2.32
C THR A 76 -3.93 -8.16 1.97
N ALA A 77 -4.92 -8.98 1.65
CA ALA A 77 -4.75 -10.39 1.30
C ALA A 77 -3.93 -11.20 2.32
N GLY A 78 -4.05 -10.84 3.61
CA GLY A 78 -3.33 -11.51 4.71
C GLY A 78 -1.89 -11.06 4.91
N LEU A 79 -1.37 -10.13 4.11
CA LEU A 79 0.03 -9.68 4.21
C LEU A 79 0.28 -8.81 5.44
N LEU A 80 -0.71 -8.02 5.86
CA LEU A 80 -0.61 -7.19 7.06
C LEU A 80 -1.53 -7.74 8.15
N ASN A 81 -0.96 -8.05 9.30
CA ASN A 81 -1.67 -8.53 10.48
C ASN A 81 -1.24 -7.71 11.71
N PRO A 82 -1.61 -6.42 11.78
CA PRO A 82 -1.24 -5.59 12.91
C PRO A 82 -1.97 -6.05 14.18
N THR A 83 -1.35 -5.81 15.32
CA THR A 83 -1.99 -6.06 16.63
C THR A 83 -2.36 -4.72 17.24
N PHE A 84 -3.64 -4.56 17.58
CA PHE A 84 -4.12 -3.43 18.35
C PHE A 84 -4.38 -3.83 19.80
N THR A 85 -4.27 -2.87 20.69
CA THR A 85 -4.65 -3.03 22.10
C THR A 85 -5.90 -2.22 22.39
N PRO A 86 -6.78 -2.69 23.27
CA PRO A 86 -7.93 -1.91 23.73
C PRO A 86 -7.51 -0.56 24.32
N ASP A 87 -8.22 0.49 23.94
CA ASP A 87 -8.01 1.84 24.47
C ASP A 87 -9.36 2.50 24.78
N PRO A 88 -9.78 2.56 26.07
CA PRO A 88 -11.05 3.15 26.45
C PRO A 88 -11.13 4.67 26.23
N MET A 89 -10.01 5.32 25.94
CA MET A 89 -9.99 6.76 25.61
C MET A 89 -10.10 7.04 24.10
N GLN A 90 -10.02 6.01 23.27
CA GLN A 90 -10.17 6.15 21.83
C GLN A 90 -11.63 6.34 21.46
N VAL A 91 -11.93 7.38 20.67
CA VAL A 91 -13.29 7.67 20.18
C VAL A 91 -13.44 7.46 18.69
N LEU A 92 -12.32 7.46 17.95
CA LEU A 92 -12.33 7.35 16.49
C LEU A 92 -11.02 6.75 15.99
N SER A 93 -11.12 5.90 14.94
CA SER A 93 -9.98 5.43 14.14
C SER A 93 -10.32 5.54 12.66
N LEU A 94 -9.39 6.05 11.87
CA LEU A 94 -9.44 6.05 10.41
C LEU A 94 -8.37 5.09 9.90
N ILE A 95 -8.77 4.13 9.09
CA ILE A 95 -7.83 3.15 8.52
C ILE A 95 -7.95 3.22 7.00
N ASN A 96 -6.82 3.41 6.34
CA ASN A 96 -6.67 3.28 4.92
C ASN A 96 -5.69 2.16 4.62
N THR A 97 -6.01 1.30 3.67
CA THR A 97 -5.13 0.25 3.17
C THR A 97 -4.96 0.38 1.67
N LEU A 98 -3.74 0.07 1.22
CA LEU A 98 -3.41 -0.12 -0.17
C LEU A 98 -2.75 -1.49 -0.32
N TYR A 99 -3.28 -2.32 -1.21
CA TYR A 99 -2.69 -3.60 -1.60
C TYR A 99 -2.50 -3.60 -3.10
N PHE A 100 -1.29 -3.92 -3.53
CA PHE A 100 -0.95 -4.09 -4.94
C PHE A 100 -0.25 -5.43 -5.16
N GLU A 101 -0.68 -6.16 -6.17
CA GLU A 101 -0.04 -7.37 -6.66
C GLU A 101 0.04 -7.27 -8.19
N GLY A 102 1.22 -7.50 -8.74
CA GLY A 102 1.43 -7.43 -10.19
C GLY A 102 2.58 -8.30 -10.64
N ALA A 103 2.44 -8.87 -11.83
CA ALA A 103 3.51 -9.57 -12.50
C ALA A 103 4.36 -8.58 -13.30
N TRP A 104 5.69 -8.71 -13.20
CA TRP A 104 6.60 -7.92 -14.03
C TRP A 104 6.36 -8.19 -15.52
N SER A 105 6.34 -7.15 -16.34
CA SER A 105 6.24 -7.29 -17.80
C SER A 105 7.46 -8.03 -18.38
N SER A 106 8.60 -7.90 -17.72
CA SER A 106 9.82 -8.67 -17.99
C SER A 106 10.24 -9.37 -16.69
N SER A 107 10.04 -10.69 -16.63
CA SER A 107 10.23 -11.47 -15.41
C SER A 107 11.69 -11.64 -15.04
N PHE A 108 12.01 -11.51 -13.76
CA PHE A 108 13.30 -11.92 -13.24
C PHE A 108 13.33 -13.46 -13.11
N HIS A 109 14.35 -14.08 -13.70
CA HIS A 109 14.52 -15.53 -13.61
C HIS A 109 15.40 -15.88 -12.40
N ALA A 110 14.91 -16.76 -11.54
CA ALA A 110 15.63 -17.19 -10.32
C ALA A 110 17.02 -17.76 -10.61
N ALA A 111 17.22 -18.37 -11.80
CA ALA A 111 18.53 -18.88 -12.24
C ALA A 111 19.60 -17.78 -12.44
N ASN A 112 19.17 -16.54 -12.60
CA ASN A 112 20.07 -15.40 -12.75
C ASN A 112 20.38 -14.69 -11.41
N ASN A 113 19.77 -15.14 -10.32
CA ASN A 113 19.99 -14.54 -9.01
C ASN A 113 21.43 -14.79 -8.54
N THR A 114 22.02 -13.77 -7.92
CA THR A 114 23.32 -13.84 -7.24
C THR A 114 23.16 -13.59 -5.75
N THR A 115 24.11 -14.11 -4.95
CA THR A 115 24.21 -13.79 -3.53
C THR A 115 25.43 -12.91 -3.33
N GLU A 116 25.22 -11.70 -2.81
CA GLU A 116 26.26 -10.72 -2.59
C GLU A 116 26.12 -10.06 -1.20
N LYS A 117 27.17 -9.36 -0.76
CA LYS A 117 27.16 -8.65 0.51
C LYS A 117 26.35 -7.36 0.38
N PHE A 118 25.38 -7.17 1.28
CA PHE A 118 24.66 -5.93 1.47
C PHE A 118 25.10 -5.26 2.77
N THR A 119 25.51 -4.00 2.70
CA THR A 119 25.94 -3.23 3.85
C THR A 119 24.75 -2.56 4.51
N LEU A 120 24.51 -2.86 5.78
CA LEU A 120 23.47 -2.25 6.60
C LEU A 120 23.86 -0.84 7.06
N ALA A 121 22.89 -0.10 7.61
CA ALA A 121 23.11 1.27 8.08
C ALA A 121 24.14 1.39 9.21
N ASP A 122 24.35 0.32 10.00
CA ASP A 122 25.36 0.24 11.05
C ASP A 122 26.77 -0.15 10.55
N GLY A 123 26.92 -0.34 9.22
CA GLY A 123 28.15 -0.76 8.58
C GLY A 123 28.40 -2.27 8.57
N SER A 124 27.55 -3.07 9.21
CA SER A 124 27.63 -4.52 9.15
C SER A 124 27.20 -5.05 7.78
N GLN A 125 27.61 -6.27 7.44
CA GLN A 125 27.28 -6.87 6.15
C GLN A 125 26.48 -8.16 6.36
N VAL A 126 25.46 -8.32 5.51
CA VAL A 126 24.65 -9.53 5.43
C VAL A 126 24.68 -10.08 4.01
N ASP A 127 24.47 -11.40 3.85
CA ASP A 127 24.27 -11.98 2.53
C ASP A 127 22.85 -11.66 2.05
N ALA A 128 22.75 -11.08 0.86
CA ALA A 128 21.49 -10.75 0.22
C ALA A 128 21.39 -11.42 -1.16
N THR A 129 20.20 -11.88 -1.51
CA THR A 129 19.92 -12.38 -2.86
C THR A 129 19.52 -11.24 -3.76
N TYR A 130 20.26 -11.04 -4.83
CA TYR A 130 20.00 -10.04 -5.86
C TYR A 130 19.32 -10.67 -7.06
N MET A 131 18.22 -10.07 -7.49
CA MET A 131 17.57 -10.40 -8.75
C MET A 131 18.30 -9.68 -9.89
N ASN A 132 18.70 -10.43 -10.92
CA ASN A 132 19.43 -9.89 -12.06
C ASN A 132 18.60 -10.05 -13.34
N GLN A 133 18.53 -8.98 -14.13
CA GLN A 133 17.87 -8.93 -15.42
C GLN A 133 18.59 -7.94 -16.33
N SER A 134 18.72 -8.29 -17.60
CA SER A 134 19.16 -7.36 -18.66
C SER A 134 17.95 -6.87 -19.41
N PHE A 135 17.94 -5.60 -19.72
CA PHE A 135 16.83 -4.95 -20.38
C PHE A 135 17.32 -4.19 -21.63
N ASP A 136 16.62 -4.34 -22.75
CA ASP A 136 16.98 -3.65 -23.99
C ASP A 136 16.57 -2.17 -23.96
N HIS A 137 15.44 -1.85 -23.31
CA HIS A 137 14.91 -0.50 -23.18
C HIS A 137 14.26 -0.30 -21.82
N HIS A 138 14.66 0.76 -21.11
CA HIS A 138 14.04 1.18 -19.86
C HIS A 138 13.98 2.69 -19.74
N PHE A 139 13.00 3.17 -18.98
CA PHE A 139 13.02 4.52 -18.51
C PHE A 139 14.08 4.63 -17.41
N TYR A 140 15.11 5.40 -17.68
CA TYR A 140 16.21 5.72 -16.78
C TYR A 140 16.45 7.22 -16.81
N TYR A 141 16.54 7.82 -15.64
CA TYR A 141 16.84 9.23 -15.49
C TYR A 141 17.80 9.44 -14.33
N GLU A 142 18.86 10.20 -14.57
CA GLU A 142 19.91 10.45 -13.59
C GLU A 142 20.13 11.95 -13.41
N THR A 143 20.24 12.38 -12.16
CA THR A 143 20.57 13.73 -11.75
C THR A 143 21.84 13.73 -10.90
N GLU A 144 22.22 14.90 -10.37
CA GLU A 144 23.31 15.00 -9.39
C GLU A 144 22.93 14.38 -8.03
N ASP A 145 21.65 14.24 -7.73
CA ASP A 145 21.14 13.84 -6.43
C ASP A 145 20.61 12.40 -6.38
N TYR A 146 20.03 11.89 -7.48
CA TYR A 146 19.39 10.58 -7.52
C TYR A 146 19.41 9.94 -8.90
N ILE A 147 19.17 8.64 -8.89
CA ILE A 147 18.86 7.84 -10.08
C ILE A 147 17.40 7.40 -9.97
N LEU A 148 16.65 7.54 -11.06
CA LEU A 148 15.29 7.05 -11.20
C LEU A 148 15.26 5.96 -12.26
N PHE A 149 14.63 4.84 -11.93
CA PHE A 149 14.48 3.69 -12.80
C PHE A 149 13.06 3.15 -12.73
N GLU A 150 12.50 2.78 -13.88
CA GLU A 150 11.10 2.34 -13.96
C GLU A 150 11.03 0.89 -14.43
N LEU A 151 10.31 0.05 -13.67
CA LEU A 151 10.00 -1.34 -14.01
C LEU A 151 8.51 -1.49 -14.31
N GLY A 152 8.18 -1.96 -15.51
CA GLY A 152 6.80 -2.18 -15.93
C GLY A 152 6.20 -3.46 -15.38
N PHE A 153 4.90 -3.41 -15.06
CA PHE A 153 4.07 -4.59 -14.81
C PHE A 153 3.27 -4.97 -16.07
N VAL A 154 2.84 -6.22 -16.15
CA VAL A 154 1.82 -6.63 -17.11
C VAL A 154 0.57 -5.79 -16.90
N GLY A 155 -0.01 -5.22 -17.97
CA GLY A 155 -1.19 -4.33 -17.84
C GLY A 155 -0.86 -2.85 -17.78
N GLY A 156 0.41 -2.45 -17.93
CA GLY A 156 0.80 -1.06 -18.17
C GLY A 156 1.02 -0.18 -16.93
N GLN A 157 0.94 -0.74 -15.74
CA GLN A 157 1.42 -0.06 -14.52
C GLN A 157 2.94 -0.21 -14.42
N SER A 158 3.55 0.63 -13.62
CA SER A 158 5.00 0.57 -13.38
C SER A 158 5.36 0.86 -11.93
N MET A 159 6.50 0.32 -11.52
CA MET A 159 7.17 0.68 -10.28
C MET A 159 8.31 1.64 -10.60
N CYS A 160 8.27 2.80 -9.96
CA CYS A 160 9.33 3.79 -10.04
C CYS A 160 10.26 3.62 -8.82
N LEU A 161 11.51 3.29 -9.08
CA LEU A 161 12.55 3.14 -8.08
C LEU A 161 13.42 4.40 -8.09
N VAL A 162 13.57 5.02 -6.92
CA VAL A 162 14.41 6.21 -6.76
C VAL A 162 15.55 5.88 -5.82
N LEU A 163 16.77 5.95 -6.32
CA LEU A 163 17.99 5.67 -5.57
C LEU A 163 18.74 6.99 -5.33
N PRO A 164 18.81 7.49 -4.10
CA PRO A 164 19.66 8.63 -3.76
C PRO A 164 21.13 8.30 -4.01
N LYS A 165 21.91 9.26 -4.50
CA LYS A 165 23.35 9.14 -4.59
C LYS A 165 23.98 9.28 -3.20
N GLU A 166 25.23 8.82 -3.08
CA GLU A 166 25.96 8.85 -1.82
C GLU A 166 25.97 10.25 -1.20
N GLY A 167 25.61 10.34 0.07
CA GLY A 167 25.49 11.60 0.82
C GLY A 167 24.26 12.43 0.52
N LYS A 168 23.34 11.93 -0.33
CA LYS A 168 22.05 12.60 -0.64
C LYS A 168 20.90 11.94 0.12
N GLN A 169 19.89 12.75 0.43
CA GLN A 169 18.61 12.31 1.01
C GLN A 169 17.46 12.74 0.09
N LEU A 170 16.42 11.93 0.04
CA LEU A 170 15.16 12.24 -0.65
C LEU A 170 14.26 13.09 0.23
#